data_4490b95322afdc783c4ed14430f597b0
#
_entry.id   4490b95322afdc783c4ed14430f597b0
#
_cell.length_a   1.000
_cell.length_b   1.000
_cell.length_c   1.000
_cell.angle_alpha   90.00
_cell.angle_beta   90.00
_cell.angle_gamma   90.00
#
_symmetry.space_group_name_H-M   'P 1'
#
loop_
_entity.id
_entity.type
_entity.pdbx_description
1 polymer ?
#
loop_
_entity_poly.entity_id
_entity_poly.type
_entity_poly.pdbx_seq_one_letter_code
_entity_poly.pdbx_strand_id
1 'polypeptide(L)'
;MSTHAQRPGDGRADGGTGRGPGRRALLAGLTGAGALAGSVVLGGGSASAATTGVDAYVVDVVAKGADPTGQTPSDTAFRAAAAELLGSFQQGPVSGAIPKKVLLVPPGNYLLTQPDSLLPGEDGVGHGGIVDGISITGYGKRLSRITYAPTARNTTLWTNRQRYKNIRISGLTFESQDATSTFNYAYSSDAGGVQDTWYTDVEWRGAWKVGIGLDGPASTSDLNSEMGWDHCQIGGSYTDAFLVIGMTPAEPQQDQFLNYWFRDCKVEFKSGSFVRNERGGSMNFVGGSYILTDAASTGTFFQLGSAASGRADSTMRLYAQGIRFELRGAGHKVIDSGWYKGSITFVSCDDTALSFQAWGANAVTHAYRFDAVNPSRGPMVRYQDCALMGSHQVSASTATTAGKLLYDGCRFSSVTAGTGAAGFLRWPGTAPWYEFRDCLTKAGRLADAKVS
;
A
#
# COMPACT_ATOMS: atom_id res chain seq x y z
N MET A 1 -67.23 -8.04 7.50
CA MET A 1 -67.57 -7.79 6.10
C MET A 1 -66.24 -7.96 5.33
N SER A 2 -65.89 -9.19 4.90
CA SER A 2 -66.28 -9.89 3.70
C SER A 2 -66.05 -9.03 2.47
N THR A 3 -65.08 -9.37 1.59
CA THR A 3 -65.10 -10.39 0.53
C THR A 3 -63.72 -10.41 -0.15
N HIS A 4 -63.05 -11.47 -0.25
CA HIS A 4 -62.85 -12.45 -1.33
C HIS A 4 -62.88 -11.95 -2.78
N ALA A 5 -61.75 -12.22 -3.53
CA ALA A 5 -61.73 -12.91 -4.85
C ALA A 5 -60.29 -12.96 -5.36
N GLN A 6 -59.70 -14.09 -5.47
CA GLN A 6 -59.56 -15.09 -6.56
C GLN A 6 -58.53 -14.78 -7.64
N ARG A 7 -57.51 -15.67 -7.72
CA ARG A 7 -56.65 -15.96 -8.90
C ARG A 7 -57.49 -16.62 -10.02
N PRO A 8 -57.05 -16.53 -11.28
CA PRO A 8 -56.25 -17.59 -11.90
C PRO A 8 -55.25 -17.04 -12.90
N GLY A 9 -54.34 -17.72 -13.47
CA GLY A 9 -54.14 -19.05 -13.94
C GLY A 9 -52.85 -19.13 -14.79
N ASP A 10 -52.37 -20.31 -14.97
CA ASP A 10 -51.17 -20.78 -15.64
C ASP A 10 -50.87 -20.23 -17.07
N GLY A 11 -49.57 -20.16 -17.36
CA GLY A 11 -49.04 -19.99 -18.72
C GLY A 11 -47.56 -20.34 -18.81
N ARG A 12 -47.27 -21.64 -18.93
CA ARG A 12 -45.93 -22.12 -19.37
C ARG A 12 -45.67 -21.67 -20.81
N ALA A 13 -44.48 -21.16 -21.10
CA ALA A 13 -43.85 -21.30 -22.40
C ALA A 13 -42.33 -21.28 -22.25
N ASP A 14 -41.74 -22.22 -22.89
CA ASP A 14 -40.35 -22.64 -22.97
C ASP A 14 -39.39 -21.59 -23.57
N GLY A 15 -38.10 -21.74 -23.22
CA GLY A 15 -37.01 -21.69 -24.19
C GLY A 15 -36.29 -20.38 -24.35
N GLY A 16 -35.05 -20.34 -23.87
CA GLY A 16 -34.11 -19.30 -24.27
C GLY A 16 -32.86 -19.26 -23.41
N THR A 17 -31.99 -20.25 -23.59
CA THR A 17 -30.60 -20.22 -23.06
C THR A 17 -29.78 -19.15 -23.75
N GLY A 18 -29.81 -17.93 -23.26
CA GLY A 18 -28.89 -16.87 -23.64
C GLY A 18 -27.68 -16.85 -22.72
N ARG A 19 -26.64 -17.61 -23.05
CA ARG A 19 -25.30 -17.44 -22.44
C ARG A 19 -24.76 -16.11 -22.88
N GLY A 20 -24.69 -15.13 -21.99
CA GLY A 20 -23.96 -13.89 -22.20
C GLY A 20 -22.46 -14.20 -22.35
N PRO A 21 -21.73 -13.44 -23.22
CA PRO A 21 -20.31 -13.68 -23.45
C PRO A 21 -19.52 -13.32 -22.19
N GLY A 22 -18.84 -14.32 -21.65
CA GLY A 22 -17.99 -14.15 -20.48
C GLY A 22 -16.82 -13.20 -20.77
N ARG A 23 -16.41 -12.46 -19.76
CA ARG A 23 -15.27 -11.53 -19.71
C ARG A 23 -13.89 -12.13 -20.05
N ARG A 24 -13.81 -13.26 -20.75
CA ARG A 24 -12.56 -13.93 -21.14
C ARG A 24 -12.12 -13.69 -22.59
N ALA A 25 -12.84 -12.91 -23.36
CA ALA A 25 -12.54 -12.73 -24.79
C ALA A 25 -11.68 -11.49 -25.12
N LEU A 26 -11.16 -10.74 -24.14
CA LEU A 26 -10.36 -9.54 -24.40
C LEU A 26 -8.84 -9.70 -24.22
N LEU A 27 -8.38 -10.93 -23.92
CA LEU A 27 -6.94 -11.23 -23.71
C LEU A 27 -6.33 -12.10 -24.80
N ALA A 28 -7.07 -12.44 -25.86
CA ALA A 28 -6.60 -13.32 -26.93
C ALA A 28 -6.10 -12.58 -28.19
N GLY A 29 -5.91 -11.27 -28.14
CA GLY A 29 -5.54 -10.45 -29.28
C GLY A 29 -4.07 -10.04 -29.40
N LEU A 30 -3.19 -10.43 -28.49
CA LEU A 30 -1.80 -9.97 -28.46
C LEU A 30 -0.73 -11.09 -28.58
N THR A 31 -1.12 -12.32 -28.95
CA THR A 31 -0.18 -13.42 -29.21
C THR A 31 -0.09 -13.73 -30.69
N GLY A 32 0.32 -12.78 -31.49
CA GLY A 32 0.45 -12.94 -32.93
C GLY A 32 1.56 -12.12 -33.57
N ALA A 33 2.74 -12.08 -32.97
CA ALA A 33 3.95 -11.60 -33.61
C ALA A 33 5.08 -12.63 -33.44
N GLY A 34 4.84 -13.82 -33.99
CA GLY A 34 5.86 -14.86 -34.15
C GLY A 34 6.62 -14.63 -35.46
N ALA A 35 7.92 -14.52 -35.32
CA ALA A 35 8.99 -14.84 -36.26
C ALA A 35 8.63 -14.94 -37.75
N LEU A 36 9.08 -13.97 -38.50
CA LEU A 36 9.49 -14.12 -39.88
C LEU A 36 10.96 -13.70 -40.00
N ALA A 37 11.85 -14.67 -39.77
CA ALA A 37 13.23 -14.57 -40.19
C ALA A 37 13.26 -14.88 -41.70
N GLY A 38 13.28 -13.84 -42.51
CA GLY A 38 13.50 -13.93 -43.94
C GLY A 38 14.64 -12.99 -44.28
N SER A 39 15.84 -13.51 -44.38
CA SER A 39 17.02 -12.81 -44.90
C SER A 39 16.84 -12.54 -46.39
N VAL A 40 16.65 -11.26 -46.73
CA VAL A 40 16.91 -10.77 -48.10
C VAL A 40 17.94 -9.67 -48.02
N VAL A 41 19.15 -10.02 -48.44
CA VAL A 41 20.22 -9.05 -48.75
C VAL A 41 19.90 -8.47 -50.12
N LEU A 42 19.62 -7.17 -50.19
CA LEU A 42 19.78 -6.37 -51.41
C LEU A 42 19.95 -4.89 -51.06
N GLY A 43 21.08 -4.39 -51.46
CA GLY A 43 21.31 -3.07 -52.02
C GLY A 43 21.07 -1.81 -51.16
N GLY A 44 22.14 -1.09 -50.93
CA GLY A 44 22.21 0.19 -50.23
C GLY A 44 21.15 1.23 -50.63
N GLY A 45 20.47 1.67 -49.64
CA GLY A 45 19.64 2.85 -49.59
C GLY A 45 19.18 2.99 -48.15
N SER A 46 19.61 4.06 -47.48
CA SER A 46 19.16 4.41 -46.15
C SER A 46 17.63 4.76 -46.21
N ALA A 47 16.81 3.73 -46.33
CA ALA A 47 15.39 3.89 -46.02
C ALA A 47 15.29 4.02 -44.50
N SER A 48 15.11 5.25 -44.04
CA SER A 48 14.56 5.50 -42.73
C SER A 48 13.25 4.71 -42.64
N ALA A 49 13.28 3.55 -42.01
CA ALA A 49 12.07 2.79 -41.74
C ALA A 49 11.13 3.72 -40.98
N ALA A 50 10.06 4.10 -41.61
CA ALA A 50 8.98 4.79 -40.92
C ALA A 50 8.56 3.88 -39.75
N THR A 51 8.81 4.33 -38.54
CA THR A 51 8.40 3.67 -37.29
C THR A 51 6.90 3.50 -37.35
N THR A 52 6.47 2.28 -37.60
CA THR A 52 5.05 1.95 -37.74
C THR A 52 4.37 2.01 -36.37
N GLY A 53 3.51 3.01 -36.21
CA GLY A 53 2.38 3.13 -35.29
C GLY A 53 2.61 2.91 -33.77
N VAL A 54 3.17 1.80 -33.36
CA VAL A 54 3.30 1.45 -31.92
C VAL A 54 4.51 2.14 -31.27
N ASP A 55 5.63 2.22 -31.98
CA ASP A 55 6.87 2.87 -31.49
C ASP A 55 6.70 4.37 -31.25
N ALA A 56 5.70 4.97 -31.86
CA ALA A 56 5.39 6.39 -31.67
C ALA A 56 4.88 6.70 -30.24
N TYR A 57 4.37 5.68 -29.51
CA TYR A 57 3.74 5.84 -28.19
C TYR A 57 4.48 5.13 -27.05
N VAL A 58 5.62 4.51 -27.35
CA VAL A 58 6.39 3.73 -26.38
C VAL A 58 7.81 4.24 -26.34
N VAL A 59 8.36 4.36 -25.15
CA VAL A 59 9.80 4.58 -24.91
C VAL A 59 10.35 3.33 -24.24
N ASP A 60 11.11 2.55 -24.97
CA ASP A 60 11.72 1.31 -24.50
C ASP A 60 13.11 1.58 -23.92
N VAL A 61 13.33 1.18 -22.64
CA VAL A 61 14.61 1.38 -21.97
C VAL A 61 15.75 0.60 -22.63
N VAL A 62 15.48 -0.58 -23.22
CA VAL A 62 16.49 -1.37 -23.94
C VAL A 62 16.89 -0.68 -25.22
N ALA A 63 15.95 -0.08 -25.95
CA ALA A 63 16.25 0.74 -27.12
C ALA A 63 17.13 1.98 -26.78
N LYS A 64 17.14 2.39 -25.51
CA LYS A 64 18.04 3.43 -24.98
C LYS A 64 19.38 2.90 -24.46
N GLY A 65 19.63 1.60 -24.57
CA GLY A 65 20.87 0.97 -24.17
C GLY A 65 20.87 0.41 -22.74
N ALA A 66 19.71 0.20 -22.12
CA ALA A 66 19.64 -0.48 -20.83
C ALA A 66 20.06 -1.96 -20.99
N ASP A 67 20.86 -2.43 -20.05
CA ASP A 67 21.32 -3.82 -20.00
C ASP A 67 20.31 -4.71 -19.26
N PRO A 68 19.57 -5.58 -19.96
CA PRO A 68 18.59 -6.45 -19.32
C PRO A 68 19.21 -7.62 -18.54
N THR A 69 20.53 -7.79 -18.59
CA THR A 69 21.23 -8.84 -17.83
C THR A 69 21.59 -8.38 -16.41
N GLY A 70 21.58 -7.08 -16.16
CA GLY A 70 21.95 -6.46 -14.88
C GLY A 70 23.44 -6.53 -14.56
N GLN A 71 24.30 -6.77 -15.57
CA GLN A 71 25.74 -6.81 -15.40
C GLN A 71 26.36 -5.41 -15.41
N THR A 72 25.73 -4.50 -16.13
CA THR A 72 26.17 -3.09 -16.23
C THR A 72 25.11 -2.12 -15.76
N PRO A 73 25.48 -0.99 -15.16
CA PRO A 73 24.53 0.04 -14.76
C PRO A 73 23.74 0.60 -15.95
N SER A 74 22.44 0.68 -15.80
CA SER A 74 21.49 1.16 -16.81
C SER A 74 21.00 2.60 -16.54
N ASP A 75 21.58 3.30 -15.58
CA ASP A 75 21.14 4.65 -15.17
C ASP A 75 21.02 5.63 -16.33
N THR A 76 22.04 5.67 -17.20
CA THR A 76 22.05 6.56 -18.37
C THR A 76 20.92 6.25 -19.34
N ALA A 77 20.62 4.97 -19.56
CA ALA A 77 19.56 4.54 -20.48
C ALA A 77 18.18 4.89 -19.91
N PHE A 78 17.96 4.65 -18.62
CA PHE A 78 16.72 5.02 -17.96
C PHE A 78 16.48 6.54 -17.96
N ARG A 79 17.51 7.33 -17.67
CA ARG A 79 17.43 8.79 -17.74
C ARG A 79 17.15 9.28 -19.17
N ALA A 80 17.77 8.68 -20.17
CA ALA A 80 17.49 9.00 -21.57
C ALA A 80 16.05 8.64 -21.97
N ALA A 81 15.56 7.49 -21.51
CA ALA A 81 14.20 7.08 -21.73
C ALA A 81 13.19 8.00 -21.01
N ALA A 82 13.47 8.38 -19.78
CA ALA A 82 12.66 9.34 -19.02
C ALA A 82 12.65 10.72 -19.68
N ALA A 83 13.80 11.20 -20.18
CA ALA A 83 13.89 12.46 -20.92
C ALA A 83 13.04 12.45 -22.20
N GLU A 84 13.05 11.36 -22.95
CA GLU A 84 12.18 11.21 -24.12
C GLU A 84 10.69 11.16 -23.74
N LEU A 85 10.33 10.40 -22.68
CA LEU A 85 8.98 10.35 -22.15
C LEU A 85 8.49 11.76 -21.82
N LEU A 86 9.26 12.49 -21.03
CA LEU A 86 8.93 13.84 -20.58
C LEU A 86 8.95 14.87 -21.70
N GLY A 87 9.78 14.69 -22.72
CA GLY A 87 9.81 15.52 -23.94
C GLY A 87 8.66 15.27 -24.91
N SER A 88 7.90 14.19 -24.74
CA SER A 88 6.82 13.77 -25.64
C SER A 88 5.43 14.29 -25.25
N PHE A 89 5.34 15.40 -24.58
CA PHE A 89 4.08 15.91 -24.03
C PHE A 89 3.13 16.54 -25.07
N GLN A 90 1.88 16.65 -24.68
CA GLN A 90 0.86 17.50 -25.31
C GLN A 90 0.32 18.49 -24.28
N GLN A 91 -0.11 19.64 -24.73
CA GLN A 91 -0.74 20.60 -23.82
C GLN A 91 -2.10 20.04 -23.37
N GLY A 92 -2.28 19.90 -22.07
CA GLY A 92 -3.55 19.52 -21.47
C GLY A 92 -4.48 20.71 -21.27
N PRO A 93 -5.79 20.47 -21.12
CA PRO A 93 -6.76 21.52 -20.86
C PRO A 93 -6.65 22.17 -19.48
N VAL A 94 -5.92 21.54 -18.56
CA VAL A 94 -5.74 22.00 -17.20
C VAL A 94 -4.25 21.92 -16.88
N SER A 95 -3.63 23.02 -16.66
CA SER A 95 -2.21 23.25 -16.28
C SER A 95 -1.36 21.99 -16.06
N GLY A 96 -0.56 21.61 -17.04
CA GLY A 96 0.40 20.51 -16.92
C GLY A 96 0.77 19.93 -18.30
N ALA A 97 1.97 19.38 -18.37
CA ALA A 97 2.41 18.63 -19.54
C ALA A 97 1.91 17.19 -19.43
N ILE A 98 1.25 16.69 -20.45
CA ILE A 98 0.75 15.30 -20.50
C ILE A 98 1.65 14.52 -21.47
N PRO A 99 2.43 13.53 -21.02
CA PRO A 99 3.22 12.68 -21.89
C PRO A 99 2.34 11.92 -22.89
N LYS A 100 2.79 11.84 -24.13
CA LYS A 100 2.13 11.04 -25.18
C LYS A 100 2.59 9.60 -25.21
N LYS A 101 3.62 9.28 -24.45
CA LYS A 101 4.31 7.99 -24.49
C LYS A 101 4.20 7.27 -23.14
N VAL A 102 4.41 5.97 -23.18
CA VAL A 102 4.55 5.10 -22.02
C VAL A 102 6.00 4.65 -21.92
N LEU A 103 6.57 4.66 -20.72
CA LEU A 103 7.88 4.07 -20.46
C LEU A 103 7.73 2.55 -20.33
N LEU A 104 8.37 1.82 -21.22
CA LEU A 104 8.35 0.36 -21.25
C LEU A 104 9.66 -0.19 -20.69
N VAL A 105 9.53 -1.12 -19.74
CA VAL A 105 10.65 -1.91 -19.19
C VAL A 105 10.48 -3.36 -19.62
N PRO A 106 11.17 -3.83 -20.67
CA PRO A 106 11.07 -5.21 -21.14
C PRO A 106 11.52 -6.24 -20.10
N PRO A 107 11.29 -7.56 -20.37
CA PRO A 107 11.78 -8.61 -19.48
C PRO A 107 13.30 -8.53 -19.31
N GLY A 108 13.76 -8.62 -18.06
CA GLY A 108 15.18 -8.54 -17.71
C GLY A 108 15.37 -8.08 -16.27
N ASN A 109 16.63 -7.98 -15.89
CA ASN A 109 17.05 -7.36 -14.64
C ASN A 109 17.92 -6.13 -14.95
N TYR A 110 17.49 -4.96 -14.53
CA TYR A 110 18.17 -3.70 -14.83
C TYR A 110 18.81 -3.17 -13.55
N LEU A 111 20.13 -2.99 -13.58
CA LEU A 111 20.88 -2.44 -12.46
C LEU A 111 20.84 -0.91 -12.50
N LEU A 112 20.38 -0.28 -11.44
CA LEU A 112 20.45 1.15 -11.22
C LEU A 112 21.32 1.44 -10.00
N THR A 113 22.25 2.39 -10.13
CA THR A 113 23.26 2.70 -9.10
C THR A 113 23.25 4.17 -8.66
N GLN A 114 22.49 5.00 -9.34
CA GLN A 114 22.43 6.43 -9.07
C GLN A 114 21.03 6.84 -8.56
N PRO A 115 20.94 7.85 -7.71
CA PRO A 115 19.66 8.41 -7.32
C PRO A 115 18.93 9.00 -8.52
N ASP A 116 17.60 9.06 -8.41
CA ASP A 116 16.69 9.63 -9.42
C ASP A 116 16.91 9.08 -10.85
N SER A 117 17.24 7.79 -10.94
CA SER A 117 17.46 7.13 -12.23
C SER A 117 16.18 6.63 -12.88
N LEU A 118 15.12 6.35 -12.13
CA LEU A 118 13.84 5.90 -12.68
C LEU A 118 13.13 7.05 -13.41
N LEU A 119 12.99 8.16 -12.74
CA LEU A 119 12.52 9.45 -13.27
C LEU A 119 13.44 10.53 -12.68
N PRO A 120 13.72 11.61 -13.43
CA PRO A 120 14.53 12.69 -12.91
C PRO A 120 13.84 13.34 -11.72
N GLY A 121 14.65 13.76 -10.75
CA GLY A 121 14.21 14.56 -9.63
C GLY A 121 13.77 15.98 -10.02
N GLU A 122 13.90 16.93 -9.11
CA GLU A 122 13.38 18.30 -9.27
C GLU A 122 13.80 19.03 -10.55
N ASP A 123 15.03 18.84 -11.00
CA ASP A 123 15.64 19.66 -12.05
C ASP A 123 15.37 19.15 -13.48
N GLY A 124 14.72 17.98 -13.59
CA GLY A 124 14.57 17.30 -14.88
C GLY A 124 13.31 17.64 -15.68
N VAL A 125 12.41 18.45 -15.13
CA VAL A 125 11.10 18.70 -15.76
C VAL A 125 11.04 20.08 -16.37
N GLY A 126 11.30 20.16 -17.65
CA GLY A 126 11.35 21.42 -18.40
C GLY A 126 10.00 22.12 -18.71
N HIS A 127 8.91 21.79 -18.02
CA HIS A 127 7.57 22.23 -18.41
C HIS A 127 6.81 23.03 -17.32
N GLY A 128 7.48 23.98 -16.69
CA GLY A 128 6.82 24.79 -15.67
C GLY A 128 6.46 24.02 -14.40
N GLY A 129 6.99 22.84 -14.26
CA GLY A 129 7.01 22.13 -13.00
C GLY A 129 6.07 20.93 -12.85
N ILE A 130 5.03 20.75 -13.62
CA ILE A 130 4.07 19.66 -13.43
C ILE A 130 3.95 18.81 -14.70
N VAL A 131 4.08 17.49 -14.52
CA VAL A 131 3.77 16.48 -15.54
C VAL A 131 2.61 15.64 -15.03
N ASP A 132 1.57 15.56 -15.84
CA ASP A 132 0.32 14.91 -15.51
C ASP A 132 0.12 13.67 -16.41
N GLY A 133 -0.05 12.50 -15.81
CA GLY A 133 -0.30 11.27 -16.58
C GLY A 133 0.95 10.51 -16.99
N ILE A 134 1.81 10.10 -16.06
CA ILE A 134 2.98 9.24 -16.32
C ILE A 134 2.56 7.79 -16.24
N SER A 135 2.95 6.98 -17.23
CA SER A 135 2.81 5.53 -17.19
C SER A 135 4.16 4.85 -17.36
N ILE A 136 4.49 3.95 -16.44
CA ILE A 136 5.66 3.08 -16.46
C ILE A 136 5.16 1.64 -16.39
N THR A 137 5.48 0.82 -17.38
CA THR A 137 4.96 -0.55 -17.44
C THR A 137 6.05 -1.57 -17.74
N GLY A 138 5.98 -2.69 -17.03
CA GLY A 138 6.75 -3.90 -17.31
C GLY A 138 5.85 -5.00 -17.88
N TYR A 139 6.43 -6.16 -18.10
CA TYR A 139 5.75 -7.35 -18.62
C TYR A 139 5.19 -8.27 -17.51
N GLY A 140 5.29 -7.86 -16.27
CA GLY A 140 4.84 -8.59 -15.10
C GLY A 140 5.91 -8.60 -14.01
N LYS A 141 5.46 -8.64 -12.75
CA LYS A 141 6.38 -8.78 -11.63
C LYS A 141 7.23 -10.04 -11.81
N ARG A 142 8.54 -9.94 -11.52
CA ARG A 142 9.60 -10.93 -11.72
C ARG A 142 10.10 -11.08 -13.17
N LEU A 143 9.34 -10.67 -14.17
CA LEU A 143 9.81 -10.63 -15.54
C LEU A 143 10.60 -9.35 -15.80
N SER A 144 10.06 -8.20 -15.43
CA SER A 144 10.72 -6.91 -15.56
C SER A 144 11.17 -6.44 -14.18
N ARG A 145 12.46 -6.54 -13.90
CA ARG A 145 13.01 -6.24 -12.57
C ARG A 145 14.02 -5.10 -12.65
N ILE A 146 13.89 -4.17 -11.72
CA ILE A 146 14.82 -3.07 -11.49
C ILE A 146 15.51 -3.32 -10.14
N THR A 147 16.81 -3.53 -10.17
CA THR A 147 17.65 -3.69 -8.97
C THR A 147 18.34 -2.38 -8.66
N TYR A 148 18.07 -1.83 -7.49
CA TYR A 148 18.72 -0.61 -7.00
C TYR A 148 19.86 -0.96 -6.05
N ALA A 149 21.09 -0.71 -6.49
CA ALA A 149 22.31 -0.94 -5.73
C ALA A 149 23.18 0.34 -5.76
N PRO A 150 22.78 1.39 -5.03
CA PRO A 150 23.45 2.67 -5.08
C PRO A 150 24.87 2.59 -4.49
N THR A 151 25.77 3.38 -5.03
CA THR A 151 27.14 3.49 -4.52
C THR A 151 27.21 4.35 -3.25
N ALA A 152 26.26 5.26 -3.07
CA ALA A 152 26.13 6.10 -1.89
C ALA A 152 24.98 5.62 -1.00
N ARG A 153 25.12 5.79 0.31
CA ARG A 153 24.09 5.45 1.29
C ARG A 153 23.03 6.56 1.38
N ASN A 154 21.86 6.22 1.93
CA ASN A 154 20.73 7.15 2.16
C ASN A 154 20.25 7.86 0.87
N THR A 155 20.25 7.13 -0.23
CA THR A 155 19.80 7.65 -1.53
C THR A 155 18.35 7.25 -1.82
N THR A 156 17.76 7.96 -2.77
CA THR A 156 16.39 7.71 -3.23
C THR A 156 16.41 7.34 -4.71
N LEU A 157 15.76 6.23 -5.08
CA LEU A 157 15.68 5.80 -6.48
C LEU A 157 14.83 6.76 -7.30
N TRP A 158 13.80 7.33 -6.70
CA TRP A 158 12.90 8.28 -7.36
C TRP A 158 12.38 9.32 -6.37
N THR A 159 12.75 10.58 -6.59
CA THR A 159 12.24 11.72 -5.83
C THR A 159 11.13 12.42 -6.62
N ASN A 160 9.96 12.58 -6.01
CA ASN A 160 8.88 13.35 -6.57
C ASN A 160 8.55 14.54 -5.65
N ARG A 161 8.91 15.74 -6.09
CA ARG A 161 8.57 16.97 -5.37
C ARG A 161 7.46 17.71 -6.10
N GLN A 162 6.25 17.12 -6.09
CA GLN A 162 5.03 17.60 -6.77
C GLN A 162 5.15 17.83 -8.29
N ARG A 163 6.14 17.19 -8.91
CA ARG A 163 6.37 17.31 -10.36
C ARG A 163 5.51 16.36 -11.17
N TYR A 164 5.15 15.24 -10.58
CA TYR A 164 4.49 14.13 -11.26
C TYR A 164 3.16 13.83 -10.61
N LYS A 165 2.08 13.89 -11.40
CA LYS A 165 0.71 13.51 -11.00
C LYS A 165 0.14 12.44 -11.92
N ASN A 166 -0.92 11.79 -11.49
CA ASN A 166 -1.60 10.75 -12.26
C ASN A 166 -0.64 9.66 -12.75
N ILE A 167 0.11 9.09 -11.82
CA ILE A 167 1.16 8.13 -12.11
C ILE A 167 0.57 6.72 -12.09
N ARG A 168 0.92 5.92 -13.08
CA ARG A 168 0.57 4.50 -13.18
C ARG A 168 1.83 3.70 -13.35
N ILE A 169 2.09 2.80 -12.39
CA ILE A 169 3.25 1.87 -12.43
C ILE A 169 2.69 0.46 -12.39
N SER A 170 3.06 -0.38 -13.35
CA SER A 170 2.51 -1.72 -13.44
C SER A 170 3.50 -2.77 -13.90
N GLY A 171 3.31 -4.01 -13.43
CA GLY A 171 4.03 -5.18 -13.94
C GLY A 171 5.54 -5.16 -13.70
N LEU A 172 6.01 -4.62 -12.58
CA LEU A 172 7.43 -4.44 -12.27
C LEU A 172 7.81 -5.05 -10.91
N THR A 173 9.07 -5.42 -10.78
CA THR A 173 9.71 -5.67 -9.48
C THR A 173 10.76 -4.61 -9.22
N PHE A 174 10.71 -4.02 -8.04
CA PHE A 174 11.75 -3.16 -7.49
C PHE A 174 12.48 -3.89 -6.35
N GLU A 175 13.78 -4.05 -6.48
CA GLU A 175 14.61 -4.73 -5.48
C GLU A 175 15.77 -3.84 -5.04
N SER A 176 15.91 -3.60 -3.74
CA SER A 176 17.06 -2.89 -3.20
C SER A 176 18.08 -3.83 -2.57
N GLN A 177 19.35 -3.52 -2.77
CA GLN A 177 20.47 -4.15 -2.08
C GLN A 177 21.02 -3.31 -0.92
N ASP A 178 20.43 -2.13 -0.66
CA ASP A 178 20.89 -1.22 0.40
C ASP A 178 19.74 -0.85 1.35
N ALA A 179 19.84 -1.31 2.60
CA ALA A 179 18.88 -1.05 3.67
C ALA A 179 18.81 0.43 4.13
N THR A 180 19.61 1.31 3.54
CA THR A 180 19.55 2.76 3.79
C THR A 180 18.83 3.53 2.69
N SER A 181 18.45 2.85 1.60
CA SER A 181 17.82 3.46 0.42
C SER A 181 16.32 3.60 0.56
N THR A 182 15.78 4.63 -0.07
CA THR A 182 14.36 4.87 -0.24
C THR A 182 13.96 4.59 -1.69
N PHE A 183 12.83 3.88 -1.91
CA PHE A 183 12.32 3.66 -3.26
C PHE A 183 11.76 4.95 -3.84
N ASN A 184 10.78 5.55 -3.18
CA ASN A 184 10.16 6.80 -3.60
C ASN A 184 10.05 7.77 -2.43
N TYR A 185 10.50 8.99 -2.63
CA TYR A 185 10.25 10.10 -1.75
C TYR A 185 9.33 11.10 -2.44
N ALA A 186 8.12 11.22 -1.93
CA ALA A 186 7.09 12.08 -2.47
C ALA A 186 6.87 13.27 -1.53
N TYR A 187 7.21 14.46 -2.00
CA TYR A 187 7.10 15.69 -1.24
C TYR A 187 6.09 16.63 -1.88
N SER A 188 5.06 17.00 -1.17
CA SER A 188 4.14 18.05 -1.61
C SER A 188 4.58 19.41 -1.12
N SER A 189 4.17 20.47 -1.78
CA SER A 189 4.40 21.85 -1.37
C SER A 189 3.19 22.72 -1.69
N ASP A 190 3.26 24.00 -1.32
CA ASP A 190 2.17 24.97 -1.46
C ASP A 190 1.59 25.13 -2.88
N ALA A 191 2.34 24.74 -3.91
CA ALA A 191 1.88 24.82 -5.29
C ALA A 191 1.02 23.62 -5.75
N GLY A 192 0.74 22.68 -4.87
CA GLY A 192 -0.03 21.48 -5.16
C GLY A 192 0.65 20.23 -4.61
N GLY A 193 0.03 19.08 -4.74
CA GLY A 193 0.48 17.85 -4.12
C GLY A 193 0.92 16.78 -5.10
N VAL A 194 1.46 15.73 -4.54
CA VAL A 194 1.64 14.44 -5.20
C VAL A 194 0.32 13.69 -5.10
N GLN A 195 -0.36 13.50 -6.22
CA GLN A 195 -1.70 12.94 -6.25
C GLN A 195 -1.84 11.83 -7.29
N ASP A 196 -2.78 10.93 -7.01
CA ASP A 196 -3.26 9.90 -7.94
C ASP A 196 -2.12 9.01 -8.48
N THR A 197 -1.40 8.37 -7.56
CA THR A 197 -0.37 7.38 -7.88
C THR A 197 -0.89 5.97 -7.64
N TRP A 198 -0.87 5.13 -8.68
CA TRP A 198 -1.32 3.75 -8.60
C TRP A 198 -0.24 2.76 -9.01
N TYR A 199 -0.08 1.75 -8.18
CA TYR A 199 0.77 0.59 -8.41
C TYR A 199 -0.13 -0.63 -8.65
N THR A 200 0.04 -1.30 -9.79
CA THR A 200 -0.75 -2.49 -10.14
C THR A 200 0.18 -3.63 -10.51
N ASP A 201 0.04 -4.77 -9.86
CA ASP A 201 0.92 -5.94 -10.08
C ASP A 201 2.41 -5.60 -9.93
N VAL A 202 2.75 -4.83 -8.90
CA VAL A 202 4.15 -4.44 -8.58
C VAL A 202 4.64 -5.22 -7.37
N GLU A 203 5.92 -5.60 -7.39
CA GLU A 203 6.58 -6.28 -6.28
C GLU A 203 7.74 -5.41 -5.75
N TRP A 204 7.83 -5.28 -4.43
CA TRP A 204 9.02 -4.74 -3.73
C TRP A 204 9.74 -5.86 -2.99
N ARG A 205 11.07 -5.88 -3.10
CA ARG A 205 11.94 -6.90 -2.52
C ARG A 205 13.25 -6.31 -1.98
N GLY A 206 14.04 -7.18 -1.35
CA GLY A 206 15.36 -6.82 -0.86
C GLY A 206 15.33 -6.04 0.44
N ALA A 207 16.27 -5.13 0.62
CA ALA A 207 16.43 -4.34 1.83
C ALA A 207 16.27 -2.85 1.52
N TRP A 208 15.33 -2.22 2.17
CA TRP A 208 15.02 -0.81 2.03
C TRP A 208 15.05 -0.11 3.40
N LYS A 209 15.35 1.17 3.42
CA LYS A 209 15.02 2.01 4.57
C LYS A 209 13.52 2.30 4.56
N VAL A 210 13.04 2.86 3.45
CA VAL A 210 11.65 3.21 3.23
C VAL A 210 11.24 2.76 1.83
N GLY A 211 10.09 2.13 1.70
CA GLY A 211 9.49 1.92 0.39
C GLY A 211 9.02 3.26 -0.17
N ILE A 212 7.93 3.78 0.33
CA ILE A 212 7.36 5.05 -0.12
C ILE A 212 7.29 6.00 1.07
N GLY A 213 8.00 7.10 0.98
CA GLY A 213 8.01 8.17 1.97
C GLY A 213 7.21 9.37 1.47
N LEU A 214 6.14 9.72 2.18
CA LEU A 214 5.33 10.88 1.90
C LEU A 214 5.69 12.00 2.88
N ASP A 215 5.90 13.19 2.37
CA ASP A 215 6.25 14.33 3.19
C ASP A 215 5.69 15.62 2.60
N GLY A 216 5.76 16.70 3.34
CA GLY A 216 5.33 18.01 2.92
C GLY A 216 5.61 19.03 3.98
N PRO A 217 5.66 20.32 3.61
CA PRO A 217 5.69 21.36 4.60
C PRO A 217 4.36 21.40 5.35
N ALA A 218 4.35 22.20 6.32
CA ALA A 218 3.24 22.34 7.24
C ALA A 218 2.14 23.30 6.73
N SER A 219 1.79 23.24 5.46
CA SER A 219 0.81 24.12 4.83
C SER A 219 -0.55 23.44 4.65
N THR A 220 -1.62 24.21 4.60
CA THR A 220 -2.98 23.74 4.40
C THR A 220 -3.29 23.34 2.95
N SER A 221 -2.41 23.68 2.01
CA SER A 221 -2.57 23.39 0.58
C SER A 221 -1.79 22.16 0.12
N ASP A 222 -1.06 21.51 1.00
CA ASP A 222 -0.27 20.34 0.67
C ASP A 222 -1.12 19.09 0.54
N LEU A 223 -0.91 18.37 -0.56
CA LEU A 223 -1.69 17.20 -0.91
C LEU A 223 -0.77 16.01 -1.20
N ASN A 224 -0.79 15.02 -0.33
CA ASN A 224 -0.26 13.69 -0.61
C ASN A 224 -1.44 12.71 -0.51
N SER A 225 -2.15 12.51 -1.60
CA SER A 225 -3.42 11.81 -1.56
C SER A 225 -3.68 10.95 -2.78
N GLU A 226 -4.75 10.15 -2.71
CA GLU A 226 -5.27 9.36 -3.82
C GLU A 226 -4.22 8.34 -4.33
N MET A 227 -3.64 7.56 -3.41
CA MET A 227 -2.66 6.54 -3.77
C MET A 227 -3.22 5.13 -3.59
N GLY A 228 -2.93 4.25 -4.53
CA GLY A 228 -3.44 2.89 -4.52
C GLY A 228 -2.41 1.82 -4.87
N TRP A 229 -2.58 0.67 -4.25
CA TRP A 229 -1.83 -0.56 -4.50
C TRP A 229 -2.83 -1.68 -4.78
N ASP A 230 -2.77 -2.24 -5.97
CA ASP A 230 -3.70 -3.25 -6.44
C ASP A 230 -2.95 -4.51 -6.86
N HIS A 231 -3.25 -5.66 -6.25
CA HIS A 231 -2.57 -6.94 -6.47
C HIS A 231 -1.04 -6.89 -6.31
N CYS A 232 -0.54 -5.98 -5.47
CA CYS A 232 0.88 -5.80 -5.24
C CYS A 232 1.45 -6.83 -4.27
N GLN A 233 2.76 -7.06 -4.36
CA GLN A 233 3.51 -7.84 -3.39
C GLN A 233 4.53 -6.96 -2.68
N ILE A 234 4.36 -6.79 -1.39
CA ILE A 234 5.26 -6.00 -0.54
C ILE A 234 6.09 -6.98 0.29
N GLY A 235 7.34 -7.16 -0.09
CA GLY A 235 8.28 -8.10 0.53
C GLY A 235 9.57 -7.44 1.00
N GLY A 236 10.54 -8.28 1.38
CA GLY A 236 11.86 -7.83 1.80
C GLY A 236 11.96 -7.45 3.27
N SER A 237 12.75 -6.44 3.58
CA SER A 237 12.94 -5.89 4.93
C SER A 237 13.01 -4.37 4.88
N TYR A 238 12.51 -3.73 5.91
CA TYR A 238 12.53 -2.28 6.04
C TYR A 238 13.23 -1.92 7.35
N THR A 239 14.14 -0.94 7.31
CA THR A 239 14.71 -0.41 8.56
C THR A 239 13.77 0.61 9.22
N ASP A 240 12.83 1.15 8.46
CA ASP A 240 11.74 2.01 8.92
C ASP A 240 10.39 1.38 8.51
N ALA A 241 9.84 1.72 7.34
CA ALA A 241 8.58 1.19 6.88
C ALA A 241 8.48 1.09 5.36
N PHE A 242 7.53 0.27 4.87
CA PHE A 242 7.18 0.28 3.45
C PHE A 242 6.51 1.59 3.06
N LEU A 243 5.49 2.02 3.79
CA LEU A 243 4.83 3.31 3.59
C LEU A 243 5.01 4.18 4.84
N VAL A 244 5.61 5.34 4.65
CA VAL A 244 5.72 6.37 5.70
C VAL A 244 4.87 7.56 5.30
N ILE A 245 3.86 7.87 6.12
CA ILE A 245 3.01 9.06 5.95
C ILE A 245 3.48 10.10 6.95
N GLY A 246 4.20 11.11 6.47
CA GLY A 246 4.92 12.08 7.28
C GLY A 246 6.34 11.62 7.60
N MET A 247 7.25 11.77 6.66
CA MET A 247 8.68 11.49 6.85
C MET A 247 9.30 12.41 7.90
N THR A 248 8.82 13.65 7.95
CA THR A 248 9.12 14.60 9.00
C THR A 248 7.95 14.61 10.01
N PRO A 249 8.11 13.97 11.16
CA PRO A 249 7.09 14.02 12.21
C PRO A 249 6.98 15.42 12.82
N ALA A 250 5.88 15.67 13.47
CA ALA A 250 5.69 16.86 14.33
C ALA A 250 5.61 18.23 13.64
N GLU A 251 5.32 18.28 12.36
CA GLU A 251 4.93 19.54 11.77
C GLU A 251 3.54 19.96 12.29
N PRO A 252 3.38 21.14 12.86
CA PRO A 252 2.13 21.54 13.52
C PRO A 252 1.03 21.93 12.54
N GLN A 253 1.28 21.91 11.23
CA GLN A 253 0.32 22.39 10.25
C GLN A 253 -0.28 21.27 9.42
N GLN A 254 -1.41 21.56 8.80
CA GLN A 254 -2.24 20.60 8.16
C GLN A 254 -1.67 20.15 6.83
N ASP A 255 -1.45 18.86 6.74
CA ASP A 255 -1.23 18.18 5.47
C ASP A 255 -2.51 17.46 5.10
N GLN A 256 -2.85 17.49 3.84
CA GLN A 256 -3.92 16.66 3.33
C GLN A 256 -3.35 15.32 2.87
N PHE A 257 -2.95 14.50 3.83
CA PHE A 257 -2.62 13.10 3.60
C PHE A 257 -3.92 12.30 3.59
N LEU A 258 -4.52 12.10 2.43
CA LEU A 258 -5.83 11.52 2.30
C LEU A 258 -5.84 10.32 1.36
N ASN A 259 -6.72 9.34 1.67
CA ASN A 259 -7.15 8.29 0.75
C ASN A 259 -6.05 7.40 0.20
N TYR A 260 -5.69 6.40 0.98
CA TYR A 260 -4.77 5.33 0.61
C TYR A 260 -5.51 4.01 0.50
N TRP A 261 -5.32 3.27 -0.58
CA TRP A 261 -6.02 2.01 -0.83
C TRP A 261 -5.05 0.87 -1.11
N PHE A 262 -5.16 -0.20 -0.35
CA PHE A 262 -4.49 -1.48 -0.61
C PHE A 262 -5.55 -2.53 -0.90
N ARG A 263 -5.51 -3.13 -2.09
CA ARG A 263 -6.49 -4.12 -2.54
C ARG A 263 -5.80 -5.41 -2.93
N ASP A 264 -6.20 -6.50 -2.30
CA ASP A 264 -5.71 -7.86 -2.61
C ASP A 264 -4.18 -7.96 -2.66
N CYS A 265 -3.49 -7.24 -1.77
CA CYS A 265 -2.06 -7.21 -1.70
C CYS A 265 -1.52 -8.39 -0.86
N LYS A 266 -0.40 -8.96 -1.29
CA LYS A 266 0.41 -9.85 -0.47
C LYS A 266 1.49 -9.04 0.22
N VAL A 267 1.39 -8.90 1.54
CA VAL A 267 2.37 -8.22 2.38
C VAL A 267 3.14 -9.28 3.16
N GLU A 268 4.40 -9.50 2.81
CA GLU A 268 5.24 -10.54 3.40
C GLU A 268 6.66 -10.04 3.59
N PHE A 269 6.96 -9.50 4.75
CA PHE A 269 8.25 -8.86 5.02
C PHE A 269 8.88 -9.34 6.33
N LYS A 270 10.17 -9.04 6.52
CA LYS A 270 10.96 -9.56 7.62
C LYS A 270 10.98 -8.64 8.84
N SER A 271 11.14 -7.34 8.63
CA SER A 271 11.35 -6.37 9.71
C SER A 271 10.87 -4.98 9.33
N GLY A 272 10.71 -4.12 10.31
CA GLY A 272 10.20 -2.76 10.19
C GLY A 272 8.68 -2.70 10.25
N SER A 273 8.10 -1.64 9.72
CA SER A 273 6.65 -1.48 9.67
C SER A 273 6.13 -1.58 8.23
N PHE A 274 4.91 -2.11 8.07
CA PHE A 274 4.25 -2.01 6.77
C PHE A 274 3.81 -0.56 6.52
N VAL A 275 3.08 0.02 7.45
CA VAL A 275 2.73 1.44 7.42
C VAL A 275 3.17 2.11 8.72
N ARG A 276 3.88 3.21 8.60
CA ARG A 276 4.12 4.18 9.68
C ARG A 276 3.41 5.48 9.32
N ASN A 277 2.45 5.88 10.13
CA ASN A 277 1.64 7.07 9.88
C ASN A 277 1.78 8.07 11.02
N GLU A 278 2.41 9.21 10.74
CA GLU A 278 2.66 10.30 11.67
C GLU A 278 1.73 11.51 11.45
N ARG A 279 0.98 11.51 10.36
CA ARG A 279 0.18 12.69 9.95
C ARG A 279 -1.32 12.47 9.93
N GLY A 280 -1.80 11.24 9.83
CA GLY A 280 -3.21 10.92 9.68
C GLY A 280 -3.59 10.46 8.27
N GLY A 281 -4.80 10.76 7.84
CA GLY A 281 -5.35 10.35 6.57
C GLY A 281 -6.33 9.19 6.67
N SER A 282 -6.89 8.79 5.54
CA SER A 282 -7.82 7.66 5.41
C SER A 282 -7.14 6.50 4.71
N MET A 283 -6.91 5.43 5.43
CA MET A 283 -6.26 4.22 4.94
C MET A 283 -7.26 3.08 4.84
N ASN A 284 -7.32 2.44 3.69
CA ASN A 284 -8.26 1.34 3.41
C ASN A 284 -7.47 0.12 2.92
N PHE A 285 -7.61 -0.99 3.63
CA PHE A 285 -6.95 -2.26 3.35
C PHE A 285 -8.04 -3.31 3.14
N VAL A 286 -8.13 -3.88 1.95
CA VAL A 286 -9.18 -4.84 1.61
C VAL A 286 -8.55 -6.08 1.00
N GLY A 287 -8.83 -7.23 1.61
CA GLY A 287 -8.31 -8.52 1.18
C GLY A 287 -6.80 -8.69 1.38
N GLY A 288 -6.30 -9.83 0.91
CA GLY A 288 -4.88 -10.14 0.94
C GLY A 288 -4.41 -10.90 2.17
N SER A 289 -3.12 -11.15 2.22
CA SER A 289 -2.45 -11.90 3.28
C SER A 289 -1.24 -11.13 3.77
N TYR A 290 -1.19 -10.88 5.07
CA TYR A 290 -0.19 -10.04 5.72
C TYR A 290 0.65 -10.90 6.67
N ILE A 291 1.94 -11.04 6.38
CA ILE A 291 2.84 -11.98 7.05
C ILE A 291 4.10 -11.26 7.53
N LEU A 292 4.39 -11.36 8.81
CA LEU A 292 5.68 -11.01 9.41
C LEU A 292 6.50 -12.28 9.58
N THR A 293 7.57 -12.42 8.79
CA THR A 293 8.28 -13.71 8.61
C THR A 293 9.45 -13.95 9.54
N ASP A 294 10.14 -12.90 9.99
CA ASP A 294 11.31 -13.03 10.86
C ASP A 294 10.91 -13.02 12.34
N ALA A 295 10.88 -14.19 12.95
CA ALA A 295 10.48 -14.35 14.35
C ALA A 295 11.33 -13.57 15.37
N ALA A 296 12.55 -13.17 15.00
CA ALA A 296 13.42 -12.37 15.85
C ALA A 296 13.15 -10.86 15.76
N SER A 297 12.36 -10.43 14.77
CA SER A 297 12.08 -9.02 14.56
C SER A 297 10.97 -8.49 15.47
N THR A 298 10.85 -7.17 15.53
CA THR A 298 9.74 -6.45 16.20
C THR A 298 8.78 -5.85 15.21
N GLY A 299 8.58 -6.47 14.05
CA GLY A 299 7.79 -5.95 12.95
C GLY A 299 6.34 -5.62 13.32
N THR A 300 5.82 -4.57 12.68
CA THR A 300 4.46 -4.08 12.92
C THR A 300 3.75 -3.82 11.59
N PHE A 301 2.49 -4.24 11.43
CA PHE A 301 1.76 -3.88 10.22
C PHE A 301 1.36 -2.40 10.24
N PHE A 302 0.72 -1.93 11.30
CA PHE A 302 0.23 -0.55 11.39
C PHE A 302 0.85 0.15 12.61
N GLN A 303 1.85 0.99 12.37
CA GLN A 303 2.42 1.88 13.37
C GLN A 303 1.82 3.28 13.17
N LEU A 304 0.97 3.68 14.08
CA LEU A 304 0.25 4.94 13.99
C LEU A 304 0.82 5.92 15.01
N GLY A 305 1.22 7.08 14.55
CA GLY A 305 1.97 8.06 15.33
C GLY A 305 1.27 8.58 16.58
N SER A 306 2.03 9.26 17.39
CA SER A 306 1.57 9.77 18.66
C SER A 306 0.60 10.96 18.52
N ALA A 307 -0.04 11.32 19.61
CA ALA A 307 -0.94 12.50 19.69
C ALA A 307 -0.30 13.82 19.22
N ALA A 308 1.03 13.93 19.33
CA ALA A 308 1.75 15.15 18.92
C ALA A 308 1.79 15.32 17.40
N SER A 309 1.66 14.24 16.62
CA SER A 309 1.68 14.28 15.16
C SER A 309 0.31 14.55 14.54
N GLY A 310 -0.77 14.38 15.29
CA GLY A 310 -2.12 14.53 14.76
C GLY A 310 -2.70 15.91 14.93
N ARG A 311 -3.08 16.57 13.85
CA ARG A 311 -3.81 17.84 13.92
C ARG A 311 -5.27 17.63 14.28
N ALA A 312 -5.87 18.65 14.87
CA ALA A 312 -7.26 18.60 15.33
C ALA A 312 -8.26 18.34 14.19
N ASP A 313 -7.95 18.74 13.00
CA ASP A 313 -8.77 18.69 11.79
C ASP A 313 -8.39 17.58 10.80
N SER A 314 -7.25 16.91 10.99
CA SER A 314 -6.86 15.79 10.11
C SER A 314 -7.81 14.60 10.25
N THR A 315 -8.14 13.98 9.15
CA THR A 315 -8.81 12.67 9.13
C THR A 315 -7.84 11.61 9.68
N MET A 316 -8.31 10.81 10.62
CA MET A 316 -7.58 9.65 11.14
C MET A 316 -8.49 8.44 11.04
N ARG A 317 -8.37 7.70 9.95
CA ARG A 317 -9.19 6.52 9.70
C ARG A 317 -8.35 5.39 9.16
N LEU A 318 -8.39 4.26 9.84
CA LEU A 318 -7.90 2.98 9.35
C LEU A 318 -9.07 2.03 9.21
N TYR A 319 -9.22 1.44 8.04
CA TYR A 319 -10.19 0.39 7.76
C TYR A 319 -9.48 -0.81 7.16
N ALA A 320 -9.64 -1.99 7.77
CA ALA A 320 -9.07 -3.24 7.31
C ALA A 320 -10.18 -4.29 7.22
N GLN A 321 -10.29 -4.97 6.08
CA GLN A 321 -11.35 -5.95 5.83
C GLN A 321 -10.80 -7.20 5.16
N GLY A 322 -11.19 -8.37 5.69
CA GLY A 322 -10.92 -9.67 5.08
C GLY A 322 -9.43 -10.02 5.02
N ILE A 323 -8.64 -9.57 6.00
CA ILE A 323 -7.20 -9.74 6.04
C ILE A 323 -6.84 -10.79 7.09
N ARG A 324 -5.95 -11.70 6.70
CA ARG A 324 -5.29 -12.62 7.61
C ARG A 324 -3.92 -12.05 8.01
N PHE A 325 -3.74 -11.79 9.30
CA PHE A 325 -2.48 -11.33 9.89
C PHE A 325 -1.69 -12.51 10.48
N GLU A 326 -0.58 -12.86 9.87
CA GLU A 326 0.28 -13.93 10.33
C GLU A 326 1.49 -13.37 11.08
N LEU A 327 1.52 -13.61 12.39
CA LEU A 327 2.53 -13.12 13.33
C LEU A 327 3.40 -14.28 13.78
N ARG A 328 4.66 -14.33 13.37
CA ARG A 328 5.59 -15.44 13.67
C ARG A 328 6.52 -15.17 14.84
N GLY A 329 6.64 -13.95 15.30
CA GLY A 329 7.55 -13.53 16.37
C GLY A 329 6.83 -12.93 17.57
N ALA A 330 7.40 -13.11 18.76
CA ALA A 330 6.83 -12.59 20.01
C ALA A 330 6.72 -11.06 20.04
N GLY A 331 7.59 -10.36 19.33
CA GLY A 331 7.57 -8.90 19.20
C GLY A 331 6.69 -8.35 18.11
N HIS A 332 6.04 -9.20 17.32
CA HIS A 332 5.20 -8.77 16.20
C HIS A 332 3.89 -8.14 16.65
N LYS A 333 3.42 -7.15 15.89
CA LYS A 333 2.15 -6.49 16.16
C LYS A 333 1.32 -6.33 14.88
N VAL A 334 0.01 -6.44 15.02
CA VAL A 334 -0.93 -5.99 13.99
C VAL A 334 -0.98 -4.48 14.00
N ILE A 335 -1.12 -3.88 15.18
CA ILE A 335 -1.20 -2.44 15.33
C ILE A 335 -0.49 -1.96 16.60
N ASP A 336 0.19 -0.84 16.47
CA ASP A 336 0.74 -0.04 17.57
C ASP A 336 0.30 1.41 17.34
N SER A 337 -0.74 1.83 18.05
CA SER A 337 -1.42 3.10 17.79
C SER A 337 -1.28 4.09 18.93
N GLY A 338 -0.74 5.26 18.61
CA GLY A 338 -0.78 6.45 19.45
C GLY A 338 -1.84 7.47 18.98
N TRP A 339 -2.74 7.10 18.10
CA TRP A 339 -3.79 8.03 17.65
C TRP A 339 -4.72 8.44 18.78
N TYR A 340 -5.06 9.72 18.85
CA TYR A 340 -5.90 10.30 19.90
C TYR A 340 -7.32 10.64 19.43
N LYS A 341 -7.64 10.44 18.14
CA LYS A 341 -8.97 10.66 17.55
C LYS A 341 -9.21 9.76 16.36
N GLY A 342 -10.39 9.84 15.78
CA GLY A 342 -10.74 9.13 14.55
C GLY A 342 -11.27 7.73 14.77
N SER A 343 -10.99 6.83 13.83
CA SER A 343 -11.50 5.46 13.89
C SER A 343 -10.49 4.43 13.37
N ILE A 344 -10.48 3.28 14.02
CA ILE A 344 -9.72 2.09 13.61
C ILE A 344 -10.71 0.95 13.54
N THR A 345 -10.93 0.38 12.37
CA THR A 345 -11.94 -0.64 12.15
C THR A 345 -11.37 -1.84 11.45
N PHE A 346 -11.57 -3.02 12.04
CA PHE A 346 -11.26 -4.32 11.47
C PHE A 346 -12.58 -5.09 11.24
N VAL A 347 -12.77 -5.60 10.03
CA VAL A 347 -13.97 -6.36 9.64
C VAL A 347 -13.55 -7.69 9.05
N SER A 348 -14.06 -8.79 9.58
CA SER A 348 -13.77 -10.15 9.09
C SER A 348 -12.27 -10.41 8.92
N CYS A 349 -11.47 -9.89 9.85
CA CYS A 349 -10.04 -10.13 9.90
C CYS A 349 -9.70 -11.23 10.90
N ASP A 350 -8.59 -11.93 10.67
CA ASP A 350 -8.08 -12.91 11.62
C ASP A 350 -6.58 -12.73 11.88
N ASP A 351 -6.14 -13.08 13.09
CA ASP A 351 -4.73 -13.16 13.43
C ASP A 351 -4.33 -14.58 13.85
N THR A 352 -3.04 -14.88 13.71
CA THR A 352 -2.49 -16.18 14.08
C THR A 352 -1.55 -16.12 15.29
N ALA A 353 -1.70 -15.13 16.13
CA ALA A 353 -0.79 -14.85 17.24
C ALA A 353 -0.52 -16.04 18.18
N LEU A 354 -1.51 -16.92 18.37
CA LEU A 354 -1.36 -18.12 19.17
C LEU A 354 -1.03 -19.38 18.36
N SER A 355 -1.27 -19.38 17.05
CA SER A 355 -1.11 -20.58 16.22
C SER A 355 0.35 -20.99 16.08
N PHE A 356 1.29 -20.06 16.09
CA PHE A 356 2.72 -20.32 15.96
C PHE A 356 3.38 -20.80 17.23
N GLN A 357 2.73 -20.68 18.38
CA GLN A 357 3.21 -21.27 19.62
C GLN A 357 3.35 -22.79 19.50
N ALA A 358 2.44 -23.44 18.78
CA ALA A 358 2.49 -24.87 18.52
C ALA A 358 3.65 -25.30 17.61
N TRP A 359 4.24 -24.37 16.86
CA TRP A 359 5.37 -24.63 15.95
C TRP A 359 6.72 -24.19 16.53
N GLY A 360 6.78 -23.96 17.84
CA GLY A 360 7.99 -23.57 18.55
C GLY A 360 8.32 -22.07 18.45
N ALA A 361 7.47 -21.28 17.80
CA ALA A 361 7.59 -19.84 17.82
C ALA A 361 7.11 -19.27 19.16
N ASN A 362 7.73 -18.20 19.63
CA ASN A 362 7.29 -17.51 20.83
C ASN A 362 5.89 -16.93 20.66
N ALA A 363 5.04 -17.10 21.68
CA ALA A 363 3.72 -16.51 21.70
C ALA A 363 3.80 -14.99 21.57
N VAL A 364 3.02 -14.43 20.66
CA VAL A 364 2.87 -12.98 20.55
C VAL A 364 2.13 -12.48 21.78
N THR A 365 2.77 -11.61 22.56
CA THR A 365 2.22 -11.17 23.84
C THR A 365 1.31 -9.95 23.72
N HIS A 366 1.50 -9.09 22.73
CA HIS A 366 0.73 -7.86 22.56
C HIS A 366 0.53 -7.55 21.09
N ALA A 367 -0.31 -8.33 20.41
CA ALA A 367 -0.55 -8.16 18.98
C ALA A 367 -1.21 -6.80 18.64
N TYR A 368 -1.95 -6.25 19.58
CA TYR A 368 -2.66 -4.97 19.39
C TYR A 368 -2.33 -4.06 20.58
N ARG A 369 -1.71 -2.93 20.31
CA ARG A 369 -1.37 -1.93 21.30
C ARG A 369 -2.00 -0.60 20.97
N PHE A 370 -2.66 -0.01 21.95
CA PHE A 370 -3.26 1.31 21.87
C PHE A 370 -2.75 2.15 23.02
N ASP A 371 -2.06 3.23 22.72
CA ASP A 371 -1.80 4.25 23.72
C ASP A 371 -3.11 4.97 23.98
N ALA A 372 -3.54 4.94 25.21
CA ALA A 372 -4.76 5.61 25.56
C ALA A 372 -4.54 7.10 25.57
N VAL A 373 -5.42 7.73 24.94
CA VAL A 373 -5.33 9.12 24.70
C VAL A 373 -6.67 9.72 25.12
N ASN A 374 -6.69 10.93 25.46
CA ASN A 374 -7.78 11.78 25.88
C ASN A 374 -9.21 11.18 25.73
N PRO A 375 -10.02 11.09 26.81
CA PRO A 375 -11.37 10.50 26.88
C PRO A 375 -12.36 11.06 25.92
N SER A 376 -12.26 12.35 25.71
CA SER A 376 -13.20 13.04 24.84
C SER A 376 -12.88 12.90 23.36
N ARG A 377 -11.71 12.33 23.00
CA ARG A 377 -11.21 12.34 21.62
C ARG A 377 -10.46 11.09 21.18
N GLY A 378 -10.34 10.06 22.00
CA GLY A 378 -9.66 8.82 21.64
C GLY A 378 -10.29 8.16 20.40
N PRO A 379 -9.53 7.39 19.61
CA PRO A 379 -10.08 6.74 18.44
C PRO A 379 -11.17 5.74 18.86
N MET A 380 -12.21 5.63 18.05
CA MET A 380 -13.12 4.49 18.15
C MET A 380 -12.43 3.29 17.51
N VAL A 381 -12.17 2.25 18.28
CA VAL A 381 -11.59 1.00 17.79
C VAL A 381 -12.70 -0.05 17.71
N ARG A 382 -12.95 -0.57 16.52
CA ARG A 382 -13.98 -1.57 16.28
C ARG A 382 -13.42 -2.80 15.63
N TYR A 383 -13.77 -3.95 16.17
CA TYR A 383 -13.59 -5.26 15.58
C TYR A 383 -14.96 -5.87 15.31
N GLN A 384 -15.22 -6.25 14.07
CA GLN A 384 -16.48 -6.85 13.66
C GLN A 384 -16.21 -8.18 12.95
N ASP A 385 -16.86 -9.25 13.41
CA ASP A 385 -16.75 -10.59 12.84
C ASP A 385 -15.31 -11.11 12.71
N CYS A 386 -14.43 -10.70 13.62
CA CYS A 386 -13.01 -11.02 13.59
C CYS A 386 -12.67 -12.26 14.43
N ALA A 387 -11.64 -13.01 14.03
CA ALA A 387 -11.04 -14.07 14.84
C ALA A 387 -9.74 -13.57 15.47
N LEU A 388 -9.81 -13.20 16.73
CA LEU A 388 -8.73 -12.50 17.45
C LEU A 388 -8.07 -13.44 18.45
N MET A 389 -6.81 -13.79 18.19
CA MET A 389 -5.99 -14.68 19.03
C MET A 389 -4.98 -13.93 19.88
N GLY A 390 -4.48 -12.79 19.39
CA GLY A 390 -3.53 -11.94 20.08
C GLY A 390 -4.16 -11.09 21.18
N SER A 391 -3.38 -10.76 22.20
CA SER A 391 -3.86 -9.87 23.26
C SER A 391 -3.89 -8.41 22.83
N HIS A 392 -4.83 -7.67 23.39
CA HIS A 392 -5.01 -6.25 23.22
C HIS A 392 -4.53 -5.50 24.46
N GLN A 393 -3.62 -4.58 24.30
CA GLN A 393 -3.08 -3.75 25.36
C GLN A 393 -3.47 -2.31 25.17
N VAL A 394 -4.06 -1.72 26.18
CA VAL A 394 -4.22 -0.26 26.30
C VAL A 394 -3.17 0.24 27.26
N SER A 395 -2.31 1.15 26.85
CA SER A 395 -1.09 1.51 27.60
C SER A 395 -1.15 2.86 28.31
N ALA A 396 -2.32 3.41 28.60
CA ALA A 396 -2.36 4.68 29.29
C ALA A 396 -2.23 4.60 30.78
N SER A 397 -1.45 5.50 31.29
CA SER A 397 -1.34 5.78 32.72
C SER A 397 -2.42 6.70 33.28
N THR A 398 -3.15 7.43 32.44
CA THR A 398 -4.16 8.40 32.84
C THR A 398 -5.50 8.05 32.20
N ALA A 399 -5.93 6.93 32.53
CA ALA A 399 -6.92 6.10 31.88
C ALA A 399 -8.37 6.58 31.96
N THR A 400 -8.64 7.78 32.14
CA THR A 400 -10.03 8.24 32.02
C THR A 400 -10.51 8.22 30.58
N THR A 401 -9.68 7.64 29.60
CA THR A 401 -9.90 8.20 28.30
C THR A 401 -9.42 7.49 27.07
N ALA A 402 -9.19 6.24 27.15
CA ALA A 402 -9.09 5.45 25.94
C ALA A 402 -10.39 5.56 25.17
N GLY A 403 -10.26 5.67 23.86
CA GLY A 403 -11.40 5.55 22.99
C GLY A 403 -12.14 4.26 23.23
N LYS A 404 -13.32 4.14 22.71
CA LYS A 404 -14.17 2.97 22.89
C LYS A 404 -13.59 1.79 22.10
N LEU A 405 -13.42 0.66 22.78
CA LEU A 405 -13.09 -0.63 22.20
C LEU A 405 -14.36 -1.44 22.02
N LEU A 406 -14.78 -1.69 20.78
CA LEU A 406 -15.98 -2.43 20.46
C LEU A 406 -15.63 -3.74 19.76
N TYR A 407 -16.08 -4.84 20.31
CA TYR A 407 -15.99 -6.19 19.75
C TYR A 407 -17.39 -6.70 19.45
N ASP A 408 -17.68 -6.97 18.20
CA ASP A 408 -19.01 -7.31 17.69
C ASP A 408 -18.90 -8.58 16.83
N GLY A 409 -19.58 -9.66 17.22
CA GLY A 409 -19.52 -10.95 16.52
C GLY A 409 -18.16 -11.65 16.52
N CYS A 410 -17.22 -11.22 17.37
CA CYS A 410 -15.84 -11.69 17.34
C CYS A 410 -15.65 -13.05 17.99
N ARG A 411 -14.60 -13.76 17.58
CA ARG A 411 -14.16 -15.04 18.18
C ARG A 411 -12.81 -14.86 18.86
N PHE A 412 -12.68 -15.42 20.04
CA PHE A 412 -11.47 -15.39 20.85
C PHE A 412 -11.04 -16.78 21.30
N SER A 413 -9.77 -17.00 21.56
CA SER A 413 -9.29 -18.22 22.20
C SER A 413 -9.79 -18.27 23.67
N SER A 414 -9.65 -17.17 24.39
CA SER A 414 -10.20 -16.95 25.74
C SER A 414 -10.28 -15.44 25.96
N VAL A 415 -11.23 -15.00 26.78
CA VAL A 415 -11.34 -13.59 27.17
C VAL A 415 -11.19 -13.47 28.67
N THR A 416 -10.16 -12.78 29.08
CA THR A 416 -10.00 -12.22 30.41
C THR A 416 -9.68 -10.75 30.24
N ALA A 417 -10.43 -9.89 30.88
CA ALA A 417 -10.19 -8.45 30.84
C ALA A 417 -9.80 -7.96 32.23
N GLY A 418 -8.76 -7.14 32.34
CA GLY A 418 -8.34 -6.65 33.63
C GLY A 418 -6.94 -6.04 33.67
N THR A 419 -6.57 -5.57 34.84
CA THR A 419 -5.23 -5.09 35.14
C THR A 419 -4.28 -6.28 35.29
N GLY A 420 -3.08 -6.17 34.73
CA GLY A 420 -2.02 -7.16 34.94
C GLY A 420 -1.60 -7.90 33.67
N ALA A 421 -0.73 -8.92 33.85
CA ALA A 421 -0.02 -9.57 32.76
C ALA A 421 -0.78 -10.72 32.07
N ALA A 422 -1.93 -11.10 32.58
CA ALA A 422 -2.71 -12.22 32.04
C ALA A 422 -4.06 -11.75 31.52
N GLY A 423 -4.40 -12.13 30.30
CA GLY A 423 -5.72 -11.85 29.73
C GLY A 423 -5.67 -11.32 28.30
N PHE A 424 -6.83 -11.32 27.66
CA PHE A 424 -6.99 -10.84 26.30
C PHE A 424 -6.92 -9.32 26.21
N LEU A 425 -7.70 -8.61 27.05
CA LEU A 425 -7.72 -7.15 27.09
C LEU A 425 -7.05 -6.67 28.39
N ARG A 426 -6.00 -5.88 28.25
CA ARG A 426 -5.14 -5.44 29.36
C ARG A 426 -5.02 -3.92 29.41
N TRP A 427 -4.96 -3.40 30.64
CA TRP A 427 -4.69 -1.99 30.90
C TRP A 427 -3.98 -1.79 32.25
N PRO A 428 -3.19 -0.73 32.40
CA PRO A 428 -2.71 -0.28 33.71
C PRO A 428 -3.73 0.69 34.32
N GLY A 429 -4.07 0.51 35.59
CA GLY A 429 -4.94 1.45 36.31
C GLY A 429 -6.42 1.36 35.97
N THR A 430 -7.05 2.44 35.52
CA THR A 430 -8.49 2.51 35.24
C THR A 430 -8.85 1.77 33.95
N ALA A 431 -9.97 1.07 33.94
CA ALA A 431 -10.45 0.36 32.77
C ALA A 431 -10.77 1.32 31.59
N PRO A 432 -10.37 0.95 30.35
CA PRO A 432 -10.86 1.65 29.18
C PRO A 432 -12.35 1.38 28.99
N TRP A 433 -13.00 2.17 28.17
CA TRP A 433 -14.34 1.84 27.71
C TRP A 433 -14.27 0.70 26.72
N TYR A 434 -14.92 -0.41 27.02
CA TYR A 434 -15.01 -1.54 26.12
C TYR A 434 -16.40 -2.17 26.13
N GLU A 435 -16.71 -2.84 25.05
CA GLU A 435 -17.98 -3.54 24.88
C GLU A 435 -17.78 -4.81 24.07
N PHE A 436 -18.29 -5.94 24.57
CA PHE A 436 -18.40 -7.20 23.85
C PHE A 436 -19.87 -7.45 23.50
N ARG A 437 -20.16 -7.71 22.23
CA ARG A 437 -21.49 -8.06 21.73
C ARG A 437 -21.41 -9.34 20.91
N ASP A 438 -22.28 -10.30 21.17
CA ASP A 438 -22.42 -11.54 20.42
C ASP A 438 -21.10 -12.29 20.15
N CYS A 439 -20.13 -12.17 21.05
CA CYS A 439 -18.82 -12.75 20.92
C CYS A 439 -18.79 -14.20 21.37
N LEU A 440 -17.85 -14.98 20.82
CA LEU A 440 -17.66 -16.39 21.09
C LEU A 440 -16.25 -16.68 21.61
N THR A 441 -16.16 -17.62 22.53
CA THR A 441 -14.88 -18.21 22.98
C THR A 441 -14.91 -19.73 22.76
N LYS A 442 -13.80 -20.42 23.04
CA LYS A 442 -13.79 -21.89 23.06
C LYS A 442 -14.76 -22.49 24.09
N ALA A 443 -15.09 -21.75 25.14
CA ALA A 443 -16.02 -22.16 26.18
C ALA A 443 -17.50 -21.89 25.83
N GLY A 444 -17.76 -21.26 24.70
CA GLY A 444 -19.11 -20.91 24.26
C GLY A 444 -19.32 -19.40 24.12
N ARG A 445 -20.58 -18.97 24.09
CA ARG A 445 -20.94 -17.55 23.98
C ARG A 445 -20.41 -16.78 25.20
N LEU A 446 -19.73 -15.70 24.92
CA LEU A 446 -19.35 -14.73 25.95
C LEU A 446 -20.60 -13.91 26.33
N ALA A 447 -20.83 -13.75 27.62
CA ALA A 447 -21.86 -12.81 28.06
C ALA A 447 -21.51 -11.39 27.58
N ASP A 448 -22.52 -10.69 27.10
CA ASP A 448 -22.34 -9.32 26.68
C ASP A 448 -21.90 -8.49 27.89
N ALA A 449 -20.79 -7.82 27.75
CA ALA A 449 -20.18 -7.03 28.80
C ALA A 449 -19.91 -5.62 28.30
N LYS A 450 -20.19 -4.65 29.15
CA LYS A 450 -19.97 -3.25 28.88
C LYS A 450 -19.35 -2.59 30.10
N VAL A 451 -18.25 -1.90 29.89
CA VAL A 451 -17.66 -0.98 30.87
C VAL A 451 -17.74 0.43 30.29
N SER A 452 -18.42 1.33 30.99
CA SER A 452 -18.62 2.71 30.60
C SER A 452 -18.02 3.68 31.63
#